data_b7f77347d612dcbc3f2370f668ab7bf4
#
_entry.id   b7f77347d612dcbc3f2370f668ab7bf4
#
_cell.length_a   1.000
_cell.length_b   1.000
_cell.length_c   1.000
_cell.angle_alpha   90.00
_cell.angle_beta   90.00
_cell.angle_gamma   90.00
#
_symmetry.space_group_name_H-M   'P 1'
#
loop_
_entity.id
_entity.type
_entity.pdbx_description
1 polymer ?
#
loop_
_entity_poly.entity_id
_entity_poly.type
_entity_poly.pdbx_seq_one_letter_code
_entity_poly.pdbx_strand_id
1 'polypeptide(L)'
;MANIYQIGAGLVGRTMALDLSKDHTVFLADNNLELLESIKSEDPTIHIKKLDVKESNDLIKFIKNADVVLLAVPGFLGFECLKKIIISKKNVVDISFSPEDSMQLDSLAKDNNVTAIIDAGVAPGIPNYILGYHNRSMKIESFEYFVGGLPKYPKEPFNY
;
A
#
# COMPACT_ATOMS: atom_id res chain seq x y z
N MET A 1 14.18 -0.56 14.35
CA MET A 1 14.32 -0.19 12.93
C MET A 1 13.92 -1.41 12.12
N ALA A 2 13.01 -1.28 11.18
CA ALA A 2 12.52 -2.37 10.32
C ALA A 2 12.94 -2.11 8.86
N ASN A 3 13.04 -3.17 8.07
CA ASN A 3 13.24 -3.11 6.63
C ASN A 3 11.88 -3.04 5.94
N ILE A 4 11.49 -1.85 5.48
CA ILE A 4 10.23 -1.61 4.80
C ILE A 4 10.46 -1.63 3.29
N TYR A 5 9.75 -2.52 2.60
CA TYR A 5 9.80 -2.65 1.16
C TYR A 5 8.54 -2.05 0.57
N GLN A 6 8.66 -0.86 -0.01
CA GLN A 6 7.54 -0.14 -0.59
C GLN A 6 7.49 -0.32 -2.10
N ILE A 7 6.31 -0.58 -2.61
CA ILE A 7 6.00 -0.74 -4.04
C ILE A 7 5.06 0.38 -4.45
N GLY A 8 5.53 1.23 -5.36
CA GLY A 8 4.84 2.44 -5.80
C GLY A 8 5.45 3.70 -5.17
N ALA A 9 5.89 4.61 -6.04
CA ALA A 9 6.54 5.88 -5.71
C ALA A 9 5.74 7.10 -6.19
N GLY A 10 4.44 6.93 -6.49
CA GLY A 10 3.54 8.02 -6.86
C GLY A 10 3.42 9.08 -5.75
N LEU A 11 2.53 10.06 -5.91
CA LEU A 11 2.40 11.19 -4.98
C LEU A 11 2.31 10.75 -3.50
N VAL A 12 1.43 9.78 -3.21
CA VAL A 12 1.27 9.25 -1.85
C VAL A 12 2.48 8.41 -1.45
N GLY A 13 2.90 7.47 -2.32
CA GLY A 13 4.03 6.58 -2.04
C GLY A 13 5.34 7.34 -1.78
N ARG A 14 5.61 8.43 -2.53
CA ARG A 14 6.75 9.32 -2.26
C ARG A 14 6.72 9.87 -0.84
N THR A 15 5.58 10.44 -0.43
CA THR A 15 5.42 11.03 0.90
C THR A 15 5.62 9.99 2.00
N MET A 16 5.07 8.79 1.82
CA MET A 16 5.22 7.68 2.76
C MET A 16 6.69 7.23 2.86
N ALA A 17 7.39 7.07 1.73
CA ALA A 17 8.79 6.66 1.73
C ALA A 17 9.69 7.66 2.46
N LEU A 18 9.51 8.96 2.22
CA LEU A 18 10.25 10.03 2.88
C LEU A 18 9.93 10.16 4.39
N ASP A 19 8.74 9.83 4.80
CA ASP A 19 8.39 9.85 6.22
C ASP A 19 8.94 8.62 6.95
N LEU A 20 8.77 7.45 6.37
CA LEU A 20 9.25 6.19 6.94
C LEU A 20 10.77 6.08 7.01
N SER A 21 11.50 6.73 6.11
CA SER A 21 12.97 6.74 6.10
C SER A 21 13.58 7.40 7.34
N LYS A 22 12.83 8.23 8.05
CA LYS A 22 13.29 8.87 9.31
C LYS A 22 13.53 7.85 10.42
N ASP A 23 12.79 6.75 10.45
CA ASP A 23 12.79 5.77 11.53
C ASP A 23 13.13 4.34 11.09
N HIS A 24 13.10 4.08 9.78
CA HIS A 24 13.23 2.74 9.20
C HIS A 24 14.17 2.71 7.99
N THR A 25 14.61 1.53 7.59
CA THR A 25 15.31 1.33 6.31
C THR A 25 14.30 1.12 5.22
N VAL A 26 14.22 2.04 4.25
CA VAL A 26 13.24 1.99 3.16
C VAL A 26 13.87 1.52 1.86
N PHE A 27 13.28 0.49 1.27
CA PHE A 27 13.55 -0.02 -0.08
C PHE A 27 12.34 0.32 -0.95
N LEU A 28 12.50 1.25 -1.88
CA LEU A 28 11.43 1.79 -2.71
C LEU A 28 11.55 1.26 -4.14
N ALA A 29 10.46 0.69 -4.67
CA ALA A 29 10.39 0.23 -6.05
C ALA A 29 9.26 0.90 -6.84
N ASP A 30 9.55 1.22 -8.10
CA ASP A 30 8.60 1.74 -9.09
C ASP A 30 9.08 1.42 -10.50
N ASN A 31 8.21 1.46 -11.48
CA ASN A 31 8.59 1.30 -12.88
C ASN A 31 9.19 2.58 -13.48
N ASN A 32 8.99 3.73 -12.86
CA ASN A 32 9.52 5.03 -13.27
C ASN A 32 10.84 5.34 -12.55
N LEU A 33 11.95 5.17 -13.28
CA LEU A 33 13.29 5.40 -12.72
C LEU A 33 13.55 6.88 -12.38
N GLU A 34 13.07 7.81 -13.19
CA GLU A 34 13.27 9.25 -12.97
C GLU A 34 12.63 9.70 -11.66
N LEU A 35 11.43 9.17 -11.37
CA LEU A 35 10.73 9.43 -10.11
C LEU A 35 11.51 8.88 -8.90
N LEU A 36 12.04 7.66 -9.03
CA LEU A 36 12.87 7.05 -7.99
C LEU A 36 14.15 7.85 -7.73
N GLU A 37 14.83 8.28 -8.79
CA GLU A 37 16.05 9.10 -8.68
C GLU A 37 15.78 10.46 -8.05
N SER A 38 14.64 11.08 -8.36
CA SER A 38 14.21 12.32 -7.72
C SER A 38 14.02 12.14 -6.21
N ILE A 39 13.38 11.05 -5.77
CA ILE A 39 13.21 10.73 -4.34
C ILE A 39 14.55 10.42 -3.68
N LYS A 40 15.40 9.66 -4.33
CA LYS A 40 16.76 9.34 -3.86
C LYS A 40 17.64 10.57 -3.71
N SER A 41 17.49 11.58 -4.56
CA SER A 41 18.24 12.84 -4.44
C SER A 41 17.75 13.71 -3.28
N GLU A 42 16.48 13.57 -2.88
CA GLU A 42 15.92 14.26 -1.72
C GLU A 42 16.31 13.57 -0.40
N ASP A 43 16.27 12.24 -0.38
CA ASP A 43 16.73 11.43 0.74
C ASP A 43 17.67 10.30 0.25
N PRO A 44 19.00 10.51 0.35
CA PRO A 44 20.00 9.51 -0.05
C PRO A 44 19.97 8.20 0.75
N THR A 45 19.26 8.12 1.87
CA THR A 45 19.17 6.89 2.69
C THR A 45 18.22 5.88 2.08
N ILE A 46 17.24 6.31 1.25
CA ILE A 46 16.29 5.43 0.60
C ILE A 46 16.99 4.59 -0.48
N HIS A 47 16.80 3.28 -0.43
CA HIS A 47 17.28 2.35 -1.45
C HIS A 47 16.25 2.25 -2.57
N ILE A 48 16.64 2.55 -3.80
CA ILE A 48 15.71 2.55 -4.94
C ILE A 48 15.94 1.34 -5.87
N LYS A 49 14.85 0.85 -6.46
CA LYS A 49 14.88 -0.26 -7.43
C LYS A 49 13.85 -0.02 -8.52
N LYS A 50 14.30 0.06 -9.79
CA LYS A 50 13.36 -0.01 -10.92
C LYS A 50 12.77 -1.41 -11.00
N LEU A 51 11.43 -1.51 -11.00
CA LEU A 51 10.72 -2.77 -10.99
C LEU A 51 9.33 -2.61 -11.64
N ASP A 52 8.97 -3.52 -12.54
CA ASP A 52 7.60 -3.66 -13.01
C ASP A 52 6.90 -4.77 -12.20
N VAL A 53 5.84 -4.43 -11.50
CA VAL A 53 5.07 -5.37 -10.65
C VAL A 53 4.36 -6.46 -11.44
N LYS A 54 4.25 -6.31 -12.76
CA LYS A 54 3.73 -7.34 -13.65
C LYS A 54 4.71 -8.52 -13.74
N GLU A 55 6.00 -8.25 -13.62
CA GLU A 55 7.06 -9.26 -13.60
C GLU A 55 7.15 -9.92 -12.22
N SER A 56 6.39 -10.99 -12.03
CA SER A 56 6.19 -11.66 -10.73
C SER A 56 7.49 -12.06 -10.04
N ASN A 57 8.46 -12.59 -10.80
CA ASN A 57 9.74 -13.06 -10.23
C ASN A 57 10.57 -11.92 -9.63
N ASP A 58 10.53 -10.75 -10.22
CA ASP A 58 11.30 -9.60 -9.75
C ASP A 58 10.68 -8.99 -8.49
N LEU A 59 9.35 -8.95 -8.42
CA LEU A 59 8.63 -8.56 -7.21
C LEU A 59 8.99 -9.48 -6.02
N ILE A 60 8.89 -10.80 -6.21
CA ILE A 60 9.18 -11.78 -5.16
C ILE A 60 10.64 -11.67 -4.69
N LYS A 61 11.59 -11.51 -5.62
CA LYS A 61 13.00 -11.33 -5.28
C LYS A 61 13.22 -10.04 -4.51
N PHE A 62 12.55 -8.95 -4.91
CA PHE A 62 12.68 -7.65 -4.27
C PHE A 62 12.25 -7.71 -2.81
N ILE A 63 11.06 -8.24 -2.52
CA ILE A 63 10.49 -8.26 -1.16
C ILE A 63 11.05 -9.36 -0.25
N LYS A 64 11.98 -10.18 -0.71
CA LYS A 64 12.48 -11.38 0.01
C LYS A 64 12.92 -11.09 1.44
N ASN A 65 13.59 -9.96 1.67
CA ASN A 65 14.13 -9.60 2.98
C ASN A 65 13.26 -8.55 3.72
N ALA A 66 12.02 -8.34 3.27
CA ALA A 66 11.12 -7.40 3.91
C ALA A 66 10.66 -7.91 5.28
N ASP A 67 10.66 -7.02 6.27
CA ASP A 67 9.92 -7.19 7.51
C ASP A 67 8.44 -6.87 7.29
N VAL A 68 8.16 -5.81 6.53
CA VAL A 68 6.81 -5.41 6.09
C VAL A 68 6.88 -4.89 4.65
N VAL A 69 5.88 -5.25 3.86
CA VAL A 69 5.69 -4.69 2.52
C VAL A 69 4.62 -3.61 2.58
N LEU A 70 4.87 -2.48 1.93
CA LEU A 70 3.93 -1.39 1.76
C LEU A 70 3.52 -1.32 0.29
N LEU A 71 2.24 -1.53 0.00
CA LEU A 71 1.73 -1.55 -1.37
C LEU A 71 0.98 -0.25 -1.67
N ALA A 72 1.52 0.53 -2.62
CA ALA A 72 1.01 1.84 -3.00
C ALA A 72 0.92 1.99 -4.53
N VAL A 73 0.43 0.95 -5.19
CA VAL A 73 0.25 0.92 -6.65
C VAL A 73 -1.16 1.39 -7.05
N PRO A 74 -1.39 1.75 -8.32
CA PRO A 74 -2.74 1.99 -8.82
C PRO A 74 -3.66 0.78 -8.59
N GLY A 75 -4.95 1.03 -8.26
CA GLY A 75 -5.90 0.00 -7.84
C GLY A 75 -5.99 -1.20 -8.78
N PHE A 76 -5.95 -1.00 -10.10
CA PHE A 76 -6.01 -2.08 -11.08
C PHE A 76 -4.80 -3.04 -11.05
N LEU A 77 -3.76 -2.73 -10.29
CA LEU A 77 -2.59 -3.60 -10.03
C LEU A 77 -2.60 -4.17 -8.60
N GLY A 78 -3.42 -3.60 -7.72
CA GLY A 78 -3.37 -3.86 -6.27
C GLY A 78 -3.62 -5.32 -5.94
N PHE A 79 -4.75 -5.88 -6.38
CA PHE A 79 -5.18 -7.22 -6.01
C PHE A 79 -4.16 -8.32 -6.38
N GLU A 80 -3.63 -8.31 -7.60
CA GLU A 80 -2.64 -9.28 -8.04
C GLU A 80 -1.28 -9.10 -7.33
N CYS A 81 -0.89 -7.85 -7.03
CA CYS A 81 0.31 -7.59 -6.22
C CYS A 81 0.12 -8.09 -4.79
N LEU A 82 -1.01 -7.77 -4.15
CA LEU A 82 -1.35 -8.23 -2.81
C LEU A 82 -1.29 -9.76 -2.71
N LYS A 83 -1.92 -10.46 -3.66
CA LYS A 83 -1.88 -11.93 -3.74
C LYS A 83 -0.46 -12.47 -3.81
N LYS A 84 0.40 -11.91 -4.66
CA LYS A 84 1.81 -12.31 -4.79
C LYS A 84 2.60 -12.10 -3.51
N ILE A 85 2.35 -10.98 -2.80
CA ILE A 85 3.01 -10.66 -1.53
C ILE A 85 2.61 -11.67 -0.46
N ILE A 86 1.31 -12.00 -0.35
CA ILE A 86 0.78 -13.01 0.59
C ILE A 86 1.39 -14.39 0.31
N ILE A 87 1.43 -14.84 -0.95
CA ILE A 87 2.07 -16.11 -1.34
C ILE A 87 3.56 -16.12 -0.97
N SER A 88 4.22 -14.96 -1.02
CA SER A 88 5.62 -14.79 -0.60
C SER A 88 5.81 -14.78 0.92
N LYS A 89 4.75 -14.99 1.70
CA LYS A 89 4.73 -15.02 3.17
C LYS A 89 5.25 -13.72 3.78
N LYS A 90 4.84 -12.57 3.23
CA LYS A 90 5.20 -11.25 3.73
C LYS A 90 3.99 -10.51 4.25
N ASN A 91 4.11 -9.96 5.47
CA ASN A 91 3.12 -9.04 6.00
C ASN A 91 3.04 -7.81 5.11
N VAL A 92 1.82 -7.30 4.90
CA VAL A 92 1.59 -6.22 3.95
C VAL A 92 0.58 -5.20 4.49
N VAL A 93 0.86 -3.93 4.22
CA VAL A 93 -0.09 -2.83 4.36
C VAL A 93 -0.37 -2.31 2.95
N ASP A 94 -1.62 -2.33 2.55
CA ASP A 94 -2.07 -1.97 1.21
C ASP A 94 -2.94 -0.73 1.24
N ILE A 95 -2.52 0.30 0.51
CA ILE A 95 -3.30 1.52 0.29
C ILE A 95 -3.90 1.58 -1.11
N SER A 96 -3.67 0.58 -1.95
CA SER A 96 -4.29 0.52 -3.27
C SER A 96 -5.80 0.34 -3.14
N PHE A 97 -6.54 1.06 -3.99
CA PHE A 97 -8.00 0.93 -4.04
C PHE A 97 -8.35 0.00 -5.19
N SER A 98 -8.28 -1.31 -4.93
CA SER A 98 -8.55 -2.34 -5.94
C SER A 98 -10.04 -2.47 -6.24
N PRO A 99 -10.45 -2.69 -7.50
CA PRO A 99 -11.84 -2.97 -7.84
C PRO A 99 -12.30 -4.34 -7.36
N GLU A 100 -11.36 -5.26 -7.13
CA GLU A 100 -11.65 -6.59 -6.62
C GLU A 100 -11.86 -6.55 -5.09
N ASP A 101 -12.70 -7.48 -4.59
CA ASP A 101 -12.86 -7.69 -3.15
C ASP A 101 -11.63 -8.41 -2.57
N SER A 102 -10.77 -7.68 -1.89
CA SER A 102 -9.55 -8.22 -1.28
C SER A 102 -9.82 -9.24 -0.17
N MET A 103 -11.03 -9.33 0.39
CA MET A 103 -11.41 -10.36 1.35
C MET A 103 -11.38 -11.78 0.76
N GLN A 104 -11.42 -11.91 -0.56
CA GLN A 104 -11.21 -13.19 -1.24
C GLN A 104 -9.83 -13.81 -0.95
N LEU A 105 -8.86 -13.01 -0.49
CA LEU A 105 -7.52 -13.47 -0.12
C LEU A 105 -7.39 -13.86 1.35
N ASP A 106 -8.46 -13.77 2.16
CA ASP A 106 -8.42 -14.03 3.61
C ASP A 106 -7.92 -15.45 3.93
N SER A 107 -8.47 -16.49 3.28
CA SER A 107 -8.00 -17.87 3.46
C SER A 107 -6.54 -18.02 3.06
N LEU A 108 -6.13 -17.42 1.94
CA LEU A 108 -4.75 -17.47 1.47
C LEU A 108 -3.79 -16.81 2.47
N ALA A 109 -4.18 -15.68 3.07
CA ALA A 109 -3.39 -14.99 4.09
C ALA A 109 -3.25 -15.85 5.36
N LYS A 110 -4.33 -16.47 5.82
CA LYS A 110 -4.33 -17.40 6.96
C LYS A 110 -3.43 -18.62 6.72
N ASP A 111 -3.55 -19.25 5.56
CA ASP A 111 -2.77 -20.45 5.19
C ASP A 111 -1.26 -20.13 5.10
N ASN A 112 -0.89 -18.90 4.75
CA ASN A 112 0.49 -18.45 4.70
C ASN A 112 0.97 -17.77 5.99
N ASN A 113 0.13 -17.67 7.02
CA ASN A 113 0.42 -16.98 8.28
C ASN A 113 0.85 -15.52 8.06
N VAL A 114 0.13 -14.80 7.21
CA VAL A 114 0.38 -13.40 6.82
C VAL A 114 -0.69 -12.49 7.39
N THR A 115 -0.28 -11.37 7.95
CA THR A 115 -1.17 -10.24 8.25
C THR A 115 -1.19 -9.31 7.03
N ALA A 116 -2.36 -9.17 6.42
CA ALA A 116 -2.61 -8.20 5.36
C ALA A 116 -3.60 -7.15 5.87
N ILE A 117 -3.16 -5.90 5.94
CA ILE A 117 -4.00 -4.75 6.26
C ILE A 117 -4.33 -4.08 4.94
N ILE A 118 -5.60 -4.13 4.56
CA ILE A 118 -6.11 -3.60 3.29
C ILE A 118 -6.86 -2.29 3.51
N ASP A 119 -7.07 -1.55 2.42
CA ASP A 119 -7.75 -0.26 2.47
C ASP A 119 -7.14 0.69 3.52
N ALA A 120 -5.81 0.70 3.62
CA ALA A 120 -5.10 1.45 4.66
C ALA A 120 -4.91 2.94 4.30
N GLY A 121 -5.82 3.49 3.52
CA GLY A 121 -5.82 4.90 3.09
C GLY A 121 -6.64 5.81 3.98
N VAL A 122 -6.95 7.01 3.46
CA VAL A 122 -7.84 7.97 4.12
C VAL A 122 -9.29 7.53 3.95
N ALA A 123 -9.71 7.24 2.71
CA ALA A 123 -11.03 6.71 2.37
C ALA A 123 -10.97 5.93 1.03
N PRO A 124 -11.09 4.62 1.08
CA PRO A 124 -11.31 3.76 2.27
C PRO A 124 -10.11 3.72 3.21
N GLY A 125 -10.37 3.48 4.52
CA GLY A 125 -9.32 3.25 5.51
C GLY A 125 -9.64 3.82 6.88
N ILE A 126 -9.12 4.98 7.23
CA ILE A 126 -9.24 5.58 8.58
C ILE A 126 -10.67 5.56 9.12
N PRO A 127 -11.71 5.99 8.38
CA PRO A 127 -13.09 5.95 8.87
C PRO A 127 -13.58 4.54 9.20
N ASN A 128 -13.18 3.56 8.39
CA ASN A 128 -13.55 2.15 8.59
C ASN A 128 -12.92 1.60 9.89
N TYR A 129 -11.65 1.95 10.15
CA TYR A 129 -10.96 1.52 11.38
C TYR A 129 -11.55 2.17 12.61
N ILE A 130 -11.89 3.46 12.57
CA ILE A 130 -12.56 4.18 13.65
C ILE A 130 -13.94 3.55 13.94
N LEU A 131 -14.71 3.28 12.88
CA LEU A 131 -16.01 2.61 13.01
C LEU A 131 -15.85 1.23 13.65
N GLY A 132 -14.93 0.41 13.16
CA GLY A 132 -14.66 -0.92 13.72
C GLY A 132 -14.20 -0.88 15.18
N TYR A 133 -13.36 0.09 15.53
CA TYR A 133 -12.91 0.29 16.91
C TYR A 133 -14.07 0.58 17.85
N HIS A 134 -14.93 1.54 17.52
CA HIS A 134 -16.06 1.94 18.36
C HIS A 134 -17.16 0.88 18.39
N ASN A 135 -17.39 0.14 17.32
CA ASN A 135 -18.38 -0.95 17.29
C ASN A 135 -18.10 -2.08 18.31
N ARG A 136 -16.87 -2.13 18.86
CA ARG A 136 -16.53 -3.10 19.92
C ARG A 136 -17.09 -2.75 21.30
N SER A 137 -17.40 -1.49 21.54
CA SER A 137 -17.79 -0.97 22.86
C SER A 137 -19.15 -0.28 22.87
N MET A 138 -19.73 0.03 21.70
CA MET A 138 -21.02 0.69 21.59
C MET A 138 -21.84 0.11 20.43
N LYS A 139 -23.17 0.21 20.53
CA LYS A 139 -24.05 -0.04 19.39
C LYS A 139 -24.07 1.20 18.51
N ILE A 140 -23.58 1.07 17.27
CA ILE A 140 -23.57 2.15 16.31
C ILE A 140 -24.89 2.13 15.54
N GLU A 141 -25.64 3.24 15.58
CA GLU A 141 -26.92 3.39 14.89
C GLU A 141 -26.76 4.13 13.57
N SER A 142 -25.80 5.06 13.48
CA SER A 142 -25.46 5.78 12.27
C SER A 142 -23.98 6.14 12.25
N PHE A 143 -23.43 6.27 11.07
CA PHE A 143 -22.03 6.68 10.87
C PHE A 143 -21.94 7.52 9.59
N GLU A 144 -21.42 8.72 9.73
CA GLU A 144 -21.20 9.62 8.61
C GLU A 144 -19.76 10.14 8.65
N TYR A 145 -19.14 10.22 7.48
CA TYR A 145 -17.86 10.89 7.34
C TYR A 145 -17.78 11.62 5.98
N PHE A 146 -16.97 12.65 5.94
CA PHE A 146 -16.81 13.49 4.76
C PHE A 146 -15.36 13.50 4.33
N VAL A 147 -15.14 13.33 3.03
CA VAL A 147 -13.80 13.36 2.42
C VAL A 147 -13.71 14.58 1.51
N GLY A 148 -12.71 15.40 1.76
CA GLY A 148 -12.39 16.56 0.94
C GLY A 148 -11.21 16.30 0.00
N GLY A 149 -10.75 17.36 -0.66
CA GLY A 149 -9.61 17.28 -1.58
C GLY A 149 -9.93 16.69 -2.96
N LEU A 150 -11.22 16.67 -3.32
CA LEU A 150 -11.64 16.20 -4.64
C LEU A 150 -11.22 17.18 -5.75
N PRO A 151 -10.87 16.68 -6.95
CA PRO A 151 -10.48 17.53 -8.06
C PRO A 151 -11.65 18.41 -8.53
N LYS A 152 -11.33 19.65 -8.89
CA LYS A 152 -12.33 20.60 -9.44
C LYS A 152 -12.96 20.07 -10.74
N TYR A 153 -12.18 19.32 -11.51
CA TYR A 153 -12.61 18.72 -12.77
C TYR A 153 -12.39 17.21 -12.67
N PRO A 154 -13.43 16.46 -12.23
CA PRO A 154 -13.37 15.00 -12.12
C PRO A 154 -13.06 14.34 -13.47
N LYS A 155 -12.31 13.24 -13.44
CA LYS A 155 -11.99 12.45 -14.63
C LYS A 155 -12.43 11.00 -14.46
N GLU A 156 -12.95 10.44 -15.56
CA GLU A 156 -13.22 9.00 -15.61
C GLU A 156 -11.93 8.17 -15.35
N PRO A 157 -12.04 6.98 -14.79
CA PRO A 157 -13.29 6.26 -14.46
C PRO A 157 -13.89 6.59 -13.09
N PHE A 158 -13.16 7.23 -12.20
CA PHE A 158 -13.57 7.38 -10.79
C PHE A 158 -14.18 8.74 -10.47
N ASN A 159 -14.16 9.69 -11.40
CA ASN A 159 -14.65 11.05 -11.21
C ASN A 159 -13.97 11.83 -10.06
N TYR A 160 -12.72 11.51 -9.77
CA TYR A 160 -11.87 12.27 -8.84
C TYR A 160 -10.40 12.31 -9.29
#